data_72cf67d7dcac1d84a5654de7f65a4a35
#
_entry.id   72cf67d7dcac1d84a5654de7f65a4a35
#
_cell.length_a   1.000
_cell.length_b   1.000
_cell.length_c   1.000
_cell.angle_alpha   90.00
_cell.angle_beta   90.00
_cell.angle_gamma   90.00
#
_symmetry.space_group_name_H-M   'P 1'
#
loop_
_entity.id
_entity.type
_entity.pdbx_description
1 polymer ?
#
loop_
_entity_poly.entity_id
_entity_poly.type
_entity_poly.pdbx_seq_one_letter_code
_entity_poly.pdbx_strand_id
1 'polypeptide(L)'
;MSADRRYFKRYKTNLPVSIGHNQMSFEAEIVDYSLEGIGIAVKDISEIKKGDVIRLDTETKSPKIQNIGKVMWSVPADHGLRLGLKIIGQFEGRIEDYELADALIGLQVSQRTGILRVEHGDIVRRVYVKNGDMIFATSNYDKEHLGAMLVKDKKITQEQLQDSLQEMKKTNQRIGKVLVSHGFITAQELWKAVRQQIEEIILTLFSLKEGIFVFEDVLYFPTEEVITIKLSTANLIYYGVKRIDNIQRITNQLPSLNSILHFSSNPLDLFQDISMDSSGKKVLSRVDNKSSIQEIISATGLEDIEALKTIYALLSTRMIVEKDKGESSDDITKESMRDIVEEKIDPAMRDSIENMHSRYNDLGYYGVLGVDDSASQDEIKKAYYEAAKKFHPDIHFRIQDDSIKNKLNHIFTYISEAYITLTNPQERRKYDKLLTSKPTNTASKQDMAKTKFEQGKLLFKKNKYADAVLLFKQAIYLDSSKADYHYYHGLALFKEAEYRGASKAIEEAINLEPFNADYIAELGCIFLELGFITRANALFDKALKVSPDNAKAFEGMKKIKKF
;
A
#
# COMPACT_ATOMS: atom_id res chain seq x y z
N MET A 1 11.23 7.35 25.14
CA MET A 1 11.23 8.40 24.11
C MET A 1 10.00 8.24 23.24
N SER A 2 9.17 9.28 23.06
CA SER A 2 7.97 9.18 22.24
C SER A 2 8.39 9.08 20.78
N ALA A 3 8.01 7.97 20.11
CA ALA A 3 8.18 7.85 18.67
C ALA A 3 7.58 9.08 17.98
N ASP A 4 8.30 9.65 17.04
CA ASP A 4 7.86 10.81 16.28
C ASP A 4 6.56 10.46 15.53
N ARG A 5 5.43 11.03 16.01
CA ARG A 5 4.09 10.78 15.46
C ARG A 5 3.78 11.63 14.22
N ARG A 6 4.80 12.20 13.58
CA ARG A 6 4.65 13.07 12.43
C ARG A 6 4.54 12.25 11.16
N TYR A 7 3.53 12.52 10.36
CA TYR A 7 3.26 11.81 9.10
C TYR A 7 3.96 12.45 7.90
N PHE A 8 4.25 13.75 7.96
CA PHE A 8 4.81 14.53 6.86
C PHE A 8 6.22 15.00 7.19
N LYS A 9 7.09 14.95 6.18
CA LYS A 9 8.46 15.47 6.26
C LYS A 9 8.47 16.94 6.62
N ARG A 10 9.43 17.34 7.45
CA ARG A 10 9.68 18.73 7.81
C ARG A 10 10.87 19.28 7.07
N TYR A 11 10.67 20.45 6.51
CA TYR A 11 11.68 21.22 5.81
C TYR A 11 12.22 22.27 6.76
N LYS A 12 13.53 22.25 7.04
CA LYS A 12 14.19 23.25 7.86
C LYS A 12 14.29 24.57 7.10
N THR A 13 14.11 25.66 7.82
CA THR A 13 14.20 27.01 7.27
C THR A 13 14.50 27.99 8.38
N ASN A 14 14.77 29.26 8.03
CA ASN A 14 14.90 30.37 8.96
C ASN A 14 14.17 31.57 8.34
N LEU A 15 12.86 31.45 8.19
CA LEU A 15 12.04 32.49 7.56
C LEU A 15 11.46 33.43 8.61
N PRO A 16 11.69 34.74 8.50
CA PRO A 16 11.04 35.72 9.36
C PRO A 16 9.52 35.71 9.12
N VAL A 17 8.78 35.80 10.20
CA VAL A 17 7.32 35.85 10.19
C VAL A 17 6.82 36.75 11.30
N SER A 18 5.71 37.44 11.06
CA SER A 18 4.95 38.09 12.12
C SER A 18 3.81 37.20 12.56
N ILE A 19 3.63 37.02 13.86
CA ILE A 19 2.53 36.24 14.41
C ILE A 19 1.53 37.10 15.14
N GLY A 20 0.24 36.90 14.88
CA GLY A 20 -0.86 37.56 15.58
C GLY A 20 -1.47 36.63 16.64
N HIS A 21 -1.46 37.10 17.91
CA HIS A 21 -2.10 36.45 19.04
C HIS A 21 -2.73 37.49 19.99
N ASN A 22 -4.02 37.32 20.33
CA ASN A 22 -4.75 38.22 21.24
C ASN A 22 -4.66 39.70 20.88
N GLN A 23 -4.83 40.05 19.60
CA GLN A 23 -4.76 41.42 19.03
C GLN A 23 -3.35 42.07 19.09
N MET A 24 -2.33 41.34 19.51
CA MET A 24 -0.92 41.77 19.46
C MET A 24 -0.19 41.05 18.35
N SER A 25 0.83 41.68 17.80
CA SER A 25 1.73 41.13 16.80
C SER A 25 3.12 40.96 17.36
N PHE A 26 3.76 39.84 17.07
CA PHE A 26 5.09 39.51 17.58
C PHE A 26 5.99 39.07 16.41
N GLU A 27 7.26 39.42 16.50
CA GLU A 27 8.24 38.90 15.56
C GLU A 27 8.61 37.47 15.93
N ALA A 28 8.66 36.63 14.91
CA ALA A 28 8.99 35.22 15.03
C ALA A 28 9.79 34.74 13.82
N GLU A 29 10.33 33.55 13.95
CA GLU A 29 11.05 32.86 12.88
C GLU A 29 10.48 31.46 12.71
N ILE A 30 10.14 31.09 11.46
CA ILE A 30 9.77 29.72 11.13
C ILE A 30 11.05 28.92 11.04
N VAL A 31 11.22 27.95 11.93
CA VAL A 31 12.41 27.08 12.00
C VAL A 31 12.26 25.79 11.22
N ASP A 32 11.03 25.32 11.07
CA ASP A 32 10.68 24.20 10.20
C ASP A 32 9.20 24.25 9.81
N TYR A 33 8.87 23.67 8.68
CA TYR A 33 7.50 23.55 8.19
C TYR A 33 7.25 22.21 7.52
N SER A 34 6.00 21.81 7.48
CA SER A 34 5.49 20.65 6.76
C SER A 34 4.06 20.95 6.28
N LEU A 35 3.46 20.03 5.53
CA LEU A 35 2.08 20.19 5.05
C LEU A 35 1.02 20.26 6.18
N GLU A 36 1.32 19.77 7.38
CA GLU A 36 0.37 19.78 8.51
C GLU A 36 0.85 20.60 9.71
N GLY A 37 2.08 21.07 9.73
CA GLY A 37 2.59 21.74 10.90
C GLY A 37 3.77 22.63 10.66
N ILE A 38 3.92 23.61 11.55
CA ILE A 38 4.97 24.63 11.52
C ILE A 38 5.63 24.69 12.88
N GLY A 39 6.95 24.70 12.89
CA GLY A 39 7.76 25.03 14.06
C GLY A 39 8.17 26.50 14.01
N ILE A 40 7.89 27.27 15.05
CA ILE A 40 8.28 28.68 15.15
C ILE A 40 9.05 28.97 16.42
N ALA A 41 10.00 29.90 16.35
CA ALA A 41 10.64 30.52 17.46
C ALA A 41 10.13 31.96 17.59
N VAL A 42 9.58 32.33 18.73
CA VAL A 42 9.03 33.65 19.02
C VAL A 42 9.89 34.32 20.05
N LYS A 43 10.29 35.58 19.82
CA LYS A 43 11.06 36.38 20.75
C LYS A 43 10.14 37.20 21.66
N ASP A 44 10.62 37.51 22.83
CA ASP A 44 10.02 38.47 23.78
C ASP A 44 8.57 38.18 24.20
N ILE A 45 8.18 36.91 24.22
CA ILE A 45 6.87 36.48 24.68
C ILE A 45 6.96 35.36 25.70
N SER A 46 6.13 35.42 26.76
CA SER A 46 6.12 34.43 27.85
C SER A 46 4.85 33.55 27.90
N GLU A 47 3.79 33.94 27.24
CA GLU A 47 2.47 33.27 27.39
C GLU A 47 1.73 32.99 26.08
N ILE A 48 2.16 31.95 25.38
CA ILE A 48 1.34 31.27 24.37
C ILE A 48 1.14 29.84 24.83
N LYS A 49 -0.13 29.40 24.95
CA LYS A 49 -0.47 28.09 25.53
C LYS A 49 -0.92 27.10 24.48
N LYS A 50 -0.78 25.83 24.81
CA LYS A 50 -1.36 24.74 23.98
C LYS A 50 -2.87 24.97 23.81
N GLY A 51 -3.32 24.97 22.57
CA GLY A 51 -4.71 25.16 22.19
C GLY A 51 -4.98 26.53 21.58
N ASP A 52 -4.12 27.53 21.78
CA ASP A 52 -4.25 28.86 21.20
C ASP A 52 -4.21 28.78 19.67
N VAL A 53 -4.89 29.71 19.03
CA VAL A 53 -4.90 29.87 17.57
C VAL A 53 -4.04 31.08 17.22
N ILE A 54 -3.05 30.86 16.35
CA ILE A 54 -2.09 31.89 15.93
C ILE A 54 -2.30 32.14 14.44
N ARG A 55 -2.34 33.41 14.08
CA ARG A 55 -2.25 33.85 12.70
C ARG A 55 -0.78 34.11 12.35
N LEU A 56 -0.39 33.66 11.16
CA LEU A 56 0.94 33.84 10.60
C LEU A 56 0.84 34.80 9.41
N ASP A 57 1.63 35.87 9.43
CA ASP A 57 1.72 36.82 8.35
C ASP A 57 3.15 36.74 7.77
N THR A 58 3.30 36.05 6.64
CA THR A 58 4.57 35.89 5.93
C THR A 58 4.62 36.83 4.71
N GLU A 59 5.73 37.54 4.56
CA GLU A 59 5.98 38.36 3.37
C GLU A 59 6.50 37.53 2.18
N THR A 60 6.87 36.29 2.41
CA THR A 60 7.48 35.42 1.42
C THR A 60 6.44 34.74 0.54
N LYS A 61 6.71 34.73 -0.77
CA LYS A 61 5.86 34.03 -1.75
C LYS A 61 6.15 32.53 -1.83
N SER A 62 7.32 32.10 -1.36
CA SER A 62 7.75 30.70 -1.35
C SER A 62 8.67 30.44 -0.13
N PRO A 63 8.42 29.39 0.68
CA PRO A 63 7.26 28.51 0.57
C PRO A 63 5.95 29.23 0.93
N LYS A 64 4.84 28.85 0.26
CA LYS A 64 3.51 29.31 0.63
C LYS A 64 3.09 28.61 1.93
N ILE A 65 3.13 29.32 3.04
CA ILE A 65 2.77 28.81 4.35
C ILE A 65 1.36 29.27 4.69
N GLN A 66 0.54 28.34 5.19
CA GLN A 66 -0.84 28.67 5.59
C GLN A 66 -0.88 29.57 6.81
N ASN A 67 -1.81 30.51 6.80
CA ASN A 67 -1.82 31.67 7.68
C ASN A 67 -2.37 31.41 9.08
N ILE A 68 -2.91 30.23 9.41
CA ILE A 68 -3.53 29.95 10.71
C ILE A 68 -3.07 28.60 11.25
N GLY A 69 -2.60 28.58 12.48
CA GLY A 69 -2.20 27.37 13.16
C GLY A 69 -2.68 27.29 14.60
N LYS A 70 -3.00 26.08 15.07
CA LYS A 70 -3.31 25.80 16.47
C LYS A 70 -2.06 25.32 17.19
N VAL A 71 -1.76 25.91 18.32
CA VAL A 71 -0.61 25.53 19.15
C VAL A 71 -0.82 24.14 19.71
N MET A 72 0.06 23.23 19.37
CA MET A 72 0.08 21.85 19.86
C MET A 72 0.97 21.69 21.08
N TRP A 73 2.06 22.42 21.12
CA TRP A 73 2.98 22.48 22.24
C TRP A 73 3.71 23.82 22.26
N SER A 74 4.12 24.24 23.45
CA SER A 74 4.89 25.44 23.70
C SER A 74 5.96 25.10 24.73
N VAL A 75 7.21 25.49 24.48
CA VAL A 75 8.33 25.29 25.41
C VAL A 75 9.16 26.56 25.49
N PRO A 76 9.68 26.92 26.69
CA PRO A 76 10.59 28.02 26.83
C PRO A 76 11.86 27.84 25.98
N ALA A 77 12.40 28.94 25.47
CA ALA A 77 13.70 29.05 24.81
C ALA A 77 14.49 30.23 25.41
N ASP A 78 15.77 30.32 25.08
CA ASP A 78 16.69 31.28 25.71
C ASP A 78 16.22 32.75 25.64
N HIS A 79 15.46 33.11 24.59
CA HIS A 79 14.93 34.45 24.36
C HIS A 79 13.46 34.45 23.94
N GLY A 80 12.61 33.63 24.57
CA GLY A 80 11.17 33.56 24.23
C GLY A 80 10.59 32.16 24.26
N LEU A 81 9.78 31.81 23.27
CA LEU A 81 9.11 30.53 23.19
C LEU A 81 9.42 29.80 21.88
N ARG A 82 9.49 28.48 21.95
CA ARG A 82 9.45 27.60 20.81
C ARG A 82 8.07 26.93 20.74
N LEU A 83 7.39 27.04 19.61
CA LEU A 83 6.02 26.56 19.41
C LEU A 83 5.96 25.55 18.27
N GLY A 84 5.13 24.53 18.44
CA GLY A 84 4.71 23.68 17.35
C GLY A 84 3.25 23.90 17.02
N LEU A 85 2.97 24.32 15.80
CA LEU A 85 1.64 24.60 15.31
C LEU A 85 1.15 23.44 14.44
N LYS A 86 -0.13 23.08 14.58
CA LYS A 86 -0.87 22.32 13.57
C LYS A 86 -1.62 23.32 12.69
N ILE A 87 -1.43 23.21 11.38
CA ILE A 87 -2.12 24.06 10.40
C ILE A 87 -3.62 23.82 10.47
N ILE A 88 -4.40 24.91 10.46
CA ILE A 88 -5.85 24.89 10.35
C ILE A 88 -6.18 25.35 8.94
N GLY A 89 -6.64 24.42 8.07
CA GLY A 89 -6.98 24.74 6.69
C GLY A 89 -6.94 23.51 5.78
N GLN A 90 -7.04 23.74 4.49
CA GLN A 90 -6.88 22.70 3.49
C GLN A 90 -5.45 22.22 3.43
N PHE A 91 -5.27 20.93 3.17
CA PHE A 91 -3.98 20.35 2.84
C PHE A 91 -3.60 20.80 1.43
N GLU A 92 -2.82 21.85 1.33
CA GLU A 92 -2.38 22.42 0.05
C GLU A 92 -0.89 22.76 0.08
N GLY A 93 -0.28 22.76 -1.10
CA GLY A 93 1.12 23.14 -1.26
C GLY A 93 1.44 23.43 -2.73
N ARG A 94 2.64 23.97 -2.93
CA ARG A 94 3.21 24.15 -4.28
C ARG A 94 4.28 23.09 -4.51
N ILE A 95 4.38 22.61 -5.74
CA ILE A 95 5.38 21.59 -6.14
C ILE A 95 6.81 22.11 -5.94
N GLU A 96 7.01 23.41 -6.02
CA GLU A 96 8.32 24.05 -5.80
C GLU A 96 8.74 24.07 -4.32
N ASP A 97 7.77 24.05 -3.41
CA ASP A 97 8.00 24.18 -1.96
C ASP A 97 8.03 22.81 -1.25
N TYR A 98 7.41 21.78 -1.85
CA TYR A 98 7.26 20.45 -1.27
C TYR A 98 7.56 19.36 -2.28
N GLU A 99 8.27 18.32 -1.86
CA GLU A 99 8.43 17.13 -2.69
C GLU A 99 7.13 16.31 -2.71
N LEU A 100 6.63 16.03 -3.92
CA LEU A 100 5.40 15.26 -4.10
C LEU A 100 5.48 13.87 -3.45
N ALA A 101 6.65 13.22 -3.48
CA ALA A 101 6.89 11.95 -2.82
C ALA A 101 6.56 12.02 -1.32
N ASP A 102 7.02 13.07 -0.63
CA ASP A 102 6.78 13.27 0.81
C ASP A 102 5.29 13.49 1.11
N ALA A 103 4.57 14.21 0.22
CA ALA A 103 3.14 14.40 0.32
C ALA A 103 2.38 13.06 0.19
N LEU A 104 2.72 12.25 -0.81
CA LEU A 104 2.09 10.95 -1.05
C LEU A 104 2.36 9.95 0.07
N ILE A 105 3.61 9.89 0.58
CA ILE A 105 3.94 9.06 1.74
C ILE A 105 3.18 9.52 2.99
N GLY A 106 3.10 10.83 3.20
CA GLY A 106 2.33 11.39 4.32
C GLY A 106 0.86 11.00 4.27
N LEU A 107 0.24 11.03 3.08
CA LEU A 107 -1.14 10.56 2.87
C LEU A 107 -1.28 9.07 3.17
N GLN A 108 -0.32 8.25 2.73
CA GLN A 108 -0.32 6.81 2.97
C GLN A 108 -0.16 6.49 4.47
N VAL A 109 0.82 7.07 5.14
CA VAL A 109 1.09 6.81 6.56
C VAL A 109 -0.05 7.32 7.46
N SER A 110 -0.65 8.46 7.11
CA SER A 110 -1.82 9.00 7.82
C SER A 110 -3.15 8.31 7.44
N GLN A 111 -3.13 7.36 6.50
CA GLN A 111 -4.29 6.60 6.02
C GLN A 111 -5.47 7.51 5.61
N ARG A 112 -5.18 8.64 4.99
CA ARG A 112 -6.23 9.57 4.55
C ARG A 112 -7.02 9.02 3.37
N THR A 113 -8.28 9.41 3.30
CA THR A 113 -9.16 9.12 2.16
C THR A 113 -9.63 10.44 1.57
N GLY A 114 -9.40 10.63 0.26
CA GLY A 114 -9.68 11.90 -0.38
C GLY A 114 -9.19 11.98 -1.82
N ILE A 115 -9.20 13.18 -2.35
CA ILE A 115 -8.77 13.49 -3.72
C ILE A 115 -7.61 14.47 -3.66
N LEU A 116 -6.46 14.06 -4.18
CA LEU A 116 -5.33 14.95 -4.43
C LEU A 116 -5.50 15.55 -5.83
N ARG A 117 -5.81 16.83 -5.87
CA ARG A 117 -5.91 17.63 -7.09
C ARG A 117 -4.59 18.34 -7.32
N VAL A 118 -4.02 18.18 -8.51
CA VAL A 118 -2.76 18.83 -8.92
C VAL A 118 -3.03 19.66 -10.17
N GLU A 119 -2.68 20.94 -10.12
CA GLU A 119 -2.88 21.92 -11.18
C GLU A 119 -1.55 22.43 -11.70
N HIS A 120 -1.37 22.41 -13.02
CA HIS A 120 -0.24 22.99 -13.73
C HIS A 120 -0.75 23.69 -15.01
N GLY A 121 -0.84 25.00 -14.98
CA GLY A 121 -1.56 25.76 -16.01
C GLY A 121 -3.03 25.34 -16.08
N ASP A 122 -3.51 25.05 -17.28
CA ASP A 122 -4.89 24.57 -17.50
C ASP A 122 -5.07 23.07 -17.28
N ILE A 123 -3.98 22.35 -16.99
CA ILE A 123 -4.02 20.90 -16.79
C ILE A 123 -4.30 20.60 -15.34
N VAL A 124 -5.39 19.84 -15.12
CA VAL A 124 -5.81 19.38 -13.79
C VAL A 124 -5.79 17.86 -13.74
N ARG A 125 -4.99 17.32 -12.81
CA ARG A 125 -4.94 15.89 -12.52
C ARG A 125 -5.53 15.62 -11.14
N ARG A 126 -6.31 14.56 -11.00
CA ARG A 126 -6.88 14.13 -9.73
C ARG A 126 -6.44 12.73 -9.43
N VAL A 127 -5.86 12.53 -8.25
CA VAL A 127 -5.49 11.21 -7.71
C VAL A 127 -6.42 10.89 -6.56
N TYR A 128 -7.11 9.79 -6.66
CA TYR A 128 -8.05 9.30 -5.65
C TYR A 128 -7.30 8.39 -4.68
N VAL A 129 -7.35 8.75 -3.41
CA VAL A 129 -6.64 8.06 -2.33
C VAL A 129 -7.65 7.48 -1.36
N LYS A 130 -7.56 6.19 -1.06
CA LYS A 130 -8.43 5.49 -0.10
C LYS A 130 -7.58 4.79 0.95
N ASN A 131 -7.76 5.17 2.22
CA ASN A 131 -6.97 4.66 3.35
C ASN A 131 -5.45 4.74 3.07
N GLY A 132 -5.02 5.86 2.47
CA GLY A 132 -3.62 6.08 2.10
C GLY A 132 -3.18 5.50 0.75
N ASP A 133 -3.91 4.53 0.20
CA ASP A 133 -3.56 3.91 -1.08
C ASP A 133 -4.11 4.70 -2.26
N MET A 134 -3.28 4.94 -3.28
CA MET A 134 -3.73 5.49 -4.55
C MET A 134 -4.51 4.43 -5.33
N ILE A 135 -5.79 4.72 -5.62
CA ILE A 135 -6.70 3.74 -6.22
C ILE A 135 -7.14 4.07 -7.64
N PHE A 136 -7.06 5.35 -8.01
CA PHE A 136 -7.49 5.84 -9.32
C PHE A 136 -6.87 7.20 -9.62
N ALA A 137 -6.79 7.57 -10.91
CA ALA A 137 -6.39 8.92 -11.32
C ALA A 137 -7.13 9.34 -12.59
N THR A 138 -7.36 10.65 -12.73
CA THR A 138 -7.93 11.29 -13.93
C THR A 138 -7.14 12.53 -14.32
N SER A 139 -7.23 12.89 -15.59
CA SER A 139 -6.62 14.10 -16.15
C SER A 139 -7.54 14.71 -17.20
N ASN A 140 -7.50 16.02 -17.33
CA ASN A 140 -8.13 16.73 -18.45
C ASN A 140 -7.18 16.92 -19.65
N TYR A 141 -5.98 16.36 -19.61
CA TYR A 141 -5.01 16.44 -20.70
C TYR A 141 -5.27 15.36 -21.73
N ASP A 142 -5.56 15.75 -22.96
CA ASP A 142 -5.98 14.83 -24.03
C ASP A 142 -5.03 13.65 -24.27
N LYS A 143 -3.71 13.90 -24.17
CA LYS A 143 -2.70 12.84 -24.38
C LYS A 143 -2.69 11.77 -23.29
N GLU A 144 -3.27 12.06 -22.14
CA GLU A 144 -3.42 11.13 -21.00
C GLU A 144 -4.76 10.41 -21.04
N HIS A 145 -5.63 10.71 -22.01
CA HIS A 145 -6.89 9.97 -22.16
C HIS A 145 -6.66 8.56 -22.71
N LEU A 146 -7.46 7.61 -22.23
CA LEU A 146 -7.35 6.18 -22.56
C LEU A 146 -7.26 5.92 -24.05
N GLY A 147 -8.13 6.58 -24.85
CA GLY A 147 -8.14 6.42 -26.31
C GLY A 147 -6.84 6.86 -26.96
N ALA A 148 -6.29 8.01 -26.54
CA ALA A 148 -5.02 8.54 -27.07
C ALA A 148 -3.84 7.60 -26.72
N MET A 149 -3.84 7.03 -25.51
CA MET A 149 -2.82 6.07 -25.09
C MET A 149 -2.90 4.78 -25.90
N LEU A 150 -4.11 4.25 -26.11
CA LEU A 150 -4.32 3.04 -26.93
C LEU A 150 -3.86 3.23 -28.38
N VAL A 151 -4.07 4.40 -28.97
CA VAL A 151 -3.54 4.74 -30.32
C VAL A 151 -2.02 4.81 -30.31
N LYS A 152 -1.44 5.49 -29.32
CA LYS A 152 0.03 5.57 -29.13
C LYS A 152 0.67 4.19 -29.02
N ASP A 153 0.04 3.30 -28.28
CA ASP A 153 0.49 1.92 -28.06
C ASP A 153 0.12 0.96 -29.23
N LYS A 154 -0.46 1.53 -30.31
CA LYS A 154 -0.87 0.78 -31.53
C LYS A 154 -1.87 -0.36 -31.23
N LYS A 155 -2.68 -0.22 -30.20
CA LYS A 155 -3.73 -1.16 -29.84
C LYS A 155 -5.01 -0.93 -30.63
N ILE A 156 -5.27 0.33 -30.98
CA ILE A 156 -6.35 0.77 -31.87
C ILE A 156 -5.83 1.77 -32.88
N THR A 157 -6.54 1.93 -33.98
CA THR A 157 -6.25 3.00 -34.96
C THR A 157 -6.90 4.32 -34.57
N GLN A 158 -6.45 5.41 -35.18
CA GLN A 158 -7.05 6.73 -34.98
C GLN A 158 -8.52 6.76 -35.47
N GLU A 159 -8.83 6.02 -36.51
CA GLU A 159 -10.17 5.88 -37.09
C GLU A 159 -11.11 5.15 -36.09
N GLN A 160 -10.66 4.00 -35.57
CA GLN A 160 -11.40 3.25 -34.54
C GLN A 160 -11.68 4.09 -33.28
N LEU A 161 -10.71 4.95 -32.89
CA LEU A 161 -10.92 5.90 -31.78
C LEU A 161 -12.01 6.91 -32.10
N GLN A 162 -11.97 7.51 -33.30
CA GLN A 162 -12.95 8.51 -33.75
C GLN A 162 -14.38 7.93 -33.78
N ASP A 163 -14.55 6.75 -34.34
CA ASP A 163 -15.84 6.03 -34.39
C ASP A 163 -16.36 5.76 -33.00
N SER A 164 -15.49 5.26 -32.10
CA SER A 164 -15.84 4.98 -30.72
C SER A 164 -16.22 6.25 -29.93
N LEU A 165 -15.57 7.39 -30.19
CA LEU A 165 -15.90 8.67 -29.57
C LEU A 165 -17.26 9.20 -30.05
N GLN A 166 -17.60 8.99 -31.32
CA GLN A 166 -18.92 9.35 -31.84
C GLN A 166 -20.04 8.52 -31.19
N GLU A 167 -19.82 7.21 -31.04
CA GLU A 167 -20.78 6.33 -30.39
C GLU A 167 -20.90 6.62 -28.90
N MET A 168 -19.79 6.88 -28.22
CA MET A 168 -19.78 7.30 -26.82
C MET A 168 -20.71 8.52 -26.60
N LYS A 169 -20.63 9.55 -27.49
CA LYS A 169 -21.48 10.74 -27.42
C LYS A 169 -22.96 10.43 -27.64
N LYS A 170 -23.28 9.43 -28.51
CA LYS A 170 -24.66 9.03 -28.80
C LYS A 170 -25.28 8.18 -27.69
N THR A 171 -24.49 7.31 -27.08
CA THR A 171 -24.97 6.29 -26.14
C THR A 171 -24.73 6.64 -24.69
N ASN A 172 -23.96 7.71 -24.39
CA ASN A 172 -23.48 8.09 -23.06
C ASN A 172 -22.74 6.95 -22.33
N GLN A 173 -22.15 6.02 -23.08
CA GLN A 173 -21.35 4.94 -22.53
C GLN A 173 -19.89 5.35 -22.40
N ARG A 174 -19.15 4.75 -21.47
CA ARG A 174 -17.70 4.98 -21.33
C ARG A 174 -16.96 4.44 -22.56
N ILE A 175 -15.93 5.18 -23.03
CA ILE A 175 -15.14 4.83 -24.22
C ILE A 175 -14.61 3.38 -24.17
N GLY A 176 -14.10 2.94 -23.00
CA GLY A 176 -13.60 1.56 -22.85
C GLY A 176 -14.66 0.49 -23.11
N LYS A 177 -15.92 0.75 -22.72
CA LYS A 177 -17.03 -0.18 -22.99
C LYS A 177 -17.36 -0.23 -24.47
N VAL A 178 -17.34 0.91 -25.15
CA VAL A 178 -17.57 1.00 -26.60
C VAL A 178 -16.48 0.26 -27.37
N LEU A 179 -15.20 0.47 -27.01
CA LEU A 179 -14.07 -0.22 -27.65
C LEU A 179 -14.15 -1.75 -27.52
N VAL A 180 -14.59 -2.26 -26.37
CA VAL A 180 -14.76 -3.70 -26.14
C VAL A 180 -15.99 -4.23 -26.91
N SER A 181 -17.11 -3.50 -26.93
CA SER A 181 -18.31 -3.94 -27.63
C SER A 181 -18.13 -4.02 -29.16
N HIS A 182 -17.24 -3.18 -29.72
CA HIS A 182 -16.85 -3.24 -31.13
C HIS A 182 -15.78 -4.29 -31.41
N GLY A 183 -15.24 -4.96 -30.39
CA GLY A 183 -14.19 -5.96 -30.54
C GLY A 183 -12.83 -5.35 -30.93
N PHE A 184 -12.63 -4.04 -30.79
CA PHE A 184 -11.34 -3.38 -31.06
C PHE A 184 -10.27 -3.76 -30.04
N ILE A 185 -10.69 -3.98 -28.79
CA ILE A 185 -9.85 -4.51 -27.72
C ILE A 185 -10.64 -5.49 -26.86
N THR A 186 -9.94 -6.40 -26.21
CA THR A 186 -10.52 -7.31 -25.21
C THR A 186 -10.72 -6.62 -23.86
N ALA A 187 -11.60 -7.17 -23.02
CA ALA A 187 -11.77 -6.68 -21.65
C ALA A 187 -10.46 -6.72 -20.82
N GLN A 188 -9.60 -7.71 -21.09
CA GLN A 188 -8.29 -7.83 -20.44
C GLN A 188 -7.33 -6.72 -20.89
N GLU A 189 -7.32 -6.39 -22.19
CA GLU A 189 -6.51 -5.28 -22.71
C GLU A 189 -7.02 -3.95 -22.19
N LEU A 190 -8.33 -3.74 -22.13
CA LEU A 190 -8.92 -2.56 -21.50
C LEU A 190 -8.46 -2.41 -20.06
N TRP A 191 -8.52 -3.47 -19.26
CA TRP A 191 -8.10 -3.42 -17.86
C TRP A 191 -6.62 -3.03 -17.72
N LYS A 192 -5.75 -3.63 -18.54
CA LYS A 192 -4.32 -3.29 -18.58
C LYS A 192 -4.10 -1.83 -18.98
N ALA A 193 -4.80 -1.35 -20.01
CA ALA A 193 -4.68 0.01 -20.50
C ALA A 193 -5.17 1.05 -19.48
N VAL A 194 -6.28 0.78 -18.78
CA VAL A 194 -6.77 1.66 -17.70
C VAL A 194 -5.78 1.71 -16.54
N ARG A 195 -5.23 0.57 -16.14
CA ARG A 195 -4.18 0.54 -15.11
C ARG A 195 -2.96 1.35 -15.53
N GLN A 196 -2.46 1.14 -16.74
CA GLN A 196 -1.33 1.87 -17.30
C GLN A 196 -1.61 3.38 -17.38
N GLN A 197 -2.83 3.77 -17.77
CA GLN A 197 -3.26 5.17 -17.79
C GLN A 197 -3.17 5.82 -16.41
N ILE A 198 -3.70 5.14 -15.40
CA ILE A 198 -3.67 5.65 -14.02
C ILE A 198 -2.24 5.79 -13.52
N GLU A 199 -1.41 4.77 -13.72
CA GLU A 199 0.02 4.79 -13.37
C GLU A 199 0.73 5.95 -14.08
N GLU A 200 0.51 6.13 -15.38
CA GLU A 200 1.15 7.18 -16.18
C GLU A 200 0.74 8.60 -15.72
N ILE A 201 -0.54 8.84 -15.43
CA ILE A 201 -1.02 10.12 -14.88
C ILE A 201 -0.29 10.44 -13.57
N ILE A 202 -0.17 9.48 -12.67
CA ILE A 202 0.49 9.67 -11.37
C ILE A 202 1.99 9.90 -11.55
N LEU A 203 2.64 9.10 -12.40
CA LEU A 203 4.07 9.20 -12.65
C LEU A 203 4.44 10.54 -13.31
N THR A 204 3.57 11.09 -14.17
CA THR A 204 3.78 12.40 -14.81
C THR A 204 3.82 13.54 -13.79
N LEU A 205 3.14 13.41 -12.64
CA LEU A 205 3.17 14.42 -11.59
C LEU A 205 4.59 14.70 -11.06
N PHE A 206 5.45 13.68 -11.02
CA PHE A 206 6.83 13.82 -10.53
C PHE A 206 7.72 14.63 -11.49
N SER A 207 7.36 14.70 -12.77
CA SER A 207 8.09 15.49 -13.77
C SER A 207 7.72 16.99 -13.74
N LEU A 208 6.68 17.37 -12.99
CA LEU A 208 6.28 18.76 -12.86
C LEU A 208 7.34 19.57 -12.10
N LYS A 209 7.65 20.77 -12.62
CA LYS A 209 8.58 21.71 -11.98
C LYS A 209 7.86 22.73 -11.12
N GLU A 210 6.61 23.01 -11.44
CA GLU A 210 5.76 23.99 -10.77
C GLU A 210 4.31 23.51 -10.78
N GLY A 211 3.51 24.02 -9.87
CA GLY A 211 2.10 23.72 -9.78
C GLY A 211 1.58 23.77 -8.35
N ILE A 212 0.29 23.70 -8.23
CA ILE A 212 -0.41 23.72 -6.95
C ILE A 212 -1.05 22.34 -6.75
N PHE A 213 -0.91 21.78 -5.57
CA PHE A 213 -1.66 20.61 -5.17
C PHE A 213 -2.52 20.90 -3.96
N VAL A 214 -3.72 20.32 -3.96
CA VAL A 214 -4.72 20.42 -2.88
C VAL A 214 -5.25 19.03 -2.61
N PHE A 215 -5.28 18.62 -1.35
CA PHE A 215 -5.92 17.39 -0.94
C PHE A 215 -7.23 17.69 -0.20
N GLU A 216 -8.30 17.12 -0.70
CA GLU A 216 -9.64 17.24 -0.14
C GLU A 216 -10.04 15.90 0.49
N ASP A 217 -10.24 15.90 1.81
CA ASP A 217 -10.75 14.70 2.49
C ASP A 217 -12.21 14.45 2.07
N VAL A 218 -12.51 13.20 1.73
CA VAL A 218 -13.88 12.78 1.41
C VAL A 218 -14.28 11.56 2.24
N LEU A 219 -15.56 11.47 2.60
CA LEU A 219 -16.08 10.33 3.36
C LEU A 219 -16.28 9.09 2.49
N TYR A 220 -16.59 9.28 1.21
CA TYR A 220 -16.81 8.23 0.23
C TYR A 220 -16.62 8.78 -1.18
N PHE A 221 -16.26 7.89 -2.11
CA PHE A 221 -16.23 8.21 -3.54
C PHE A 221 -17.55 7.80 -4.18
N PRO A 222 -18.06 8.56 -5.17
CA PRO A 222 -19.18 8.10 -5.99
C PRO A 222 -18.81 6.76 -6.64
N THR A 223 -19.59 5.72 -6.33
CA THR A 223 -19.30 4.34 -6.78
C THR A 223 -19.32 4.16 -8.29
N GLU A 224 -19.97 5.06 -9.01
CA GLU A 224 -20.08 5.02 -10.47
C GLU A 224 -18.85 5.58 -11.20
N GLU A 225 -18.01 6.38 -10.54
CA GLU A 225 -16.91 7.10 -11.19
C GLU A 225 -15.54 6.45 -11.00
N VAL A 226 -15.35 5.66 -9.95
CA VAL A 226 -14.03 5.19 -9.55
C VAL A 226 -13.88 3.68 -9.71
N ILE A 227 -13.04 3.28 -10.66
CA ILE A 227 -12.59 1.88 -10.77
C ILE A 227 -11.47 1.70 -9.75
N THR A 228 -11.73 1.03 -8.64
CA THR A 228 -10.71 0.78 -7.63
C THR A 228 -9.67 -0.20 -8.14
N ILE A 229 -8.46 0.28 -8.43
CA ILE A 229 -7.31 -0.55 -8.80
C ILE A 229 -6.31 -0.50 -7.66
N LYS A 230 -5.90 -1.64 -7.14
CA LYS A 230 -4.83 -1.69 -6.14
C LYS A 230 -3.50 -1.39 -6.82
N LEU A 231 -2.94 -0.22 -6.53
CA LEU A 231 -1.62 0.22 -6.99
C LEU A 231 -0.67 0.18 -5.78
N SER A 232 0.58 -0.15 -6.02
CA SER A 232 1.61 0.00 -5.00
C SER A 232 2.05 1.47 -4.97
N THR A 233 1.71 2.18 -3.89
CA THR A 233 2.11 3.57 -3.68
C THR A 233 3.64 3.72 -3.75
N ALA A 234 4.37 2.77 -3.21
CA ALA A 234 5.82 2.78 -3.24
C ALA A 234 6.39 2.60 -4.64
N ASN A 235 5.83 1.72 -5.45
CA ASN A 235 6.24 1.61 -6.85
C ASN A 235 6.01 2.92 -7.60
N LEU A 236 4.86 3.55 -7.38
CA LEU A 236 4.56 4.84 -8.01
C LEU A 236 5.54 5.94 -7.58
N ILE A 237 5.91 5.99 -6.31
CA ILE A 237 6.91 6.94 -5.80
C ILE A 237 8.30 6.60 -6.37
N TYR A 238 8.73 5.34 -6.29
CA TYR A 238 10.03 4.88 -6.75
C TYR A 238 10.25 5.22 -8.24
N TYR A 239 9.33 4.80 -9.10
CA TYR A 239 9.43 5.06 -10.53
C TYR A 239 9.13 6.52 -10.89
N GLY A 240 8.28 7.20 -10.13
CA GLY A 240 8.00 8.62 -10.31
C GLY A 240 9.23 9.48 -10.04
N VAL A 241 9.92 9.25 -8.94
CA VAL A 241 11.18 9.95 -8.61
C VAL A 241 12.25 9.71 -9.69
N LYS A 242 12.36 8.50 -10.21
CA LYS A 242 13.30 8.18 -11.31
C LYS A 242 12.97 8.91 -12.63
N ARG A 243 11.74 9.40 -12.80
CA ARG A 243 11.35 10.24 -13.97
C ARG A 243 11.73 11.71 -13.82
N ILE A 244 12.22 12.15 -12.66
CA ILE A 244 12.67 13.52 -12.48
C ILE A 244 13.90 13.78 -13.38
N ASP A 245 13.76 14.69 -14.35
CA ASP A 245 14.86 15.00 -15.27
C ASP A 245 15.85 16.03 -14.70
N ASN A 246 15.39 16.88 -13.78
CA ASN A 246 16.21 17.89 -13.16
C ASN A 246 17.10 17.29 -12.08
N ILE A 247 18.36 17.00 -12.45
CA ILE A 247 19.34 16.43 -11.51
C ILE A 247 19.63 17.36 -10.32
N GLN A 248 19.58 18.67 -10.53
CA GLN A 248 19.81 19.64 -9.45
C GLN A 248 18.72 19.53 -8.36
N ARG A 249 17.47 19.29 -8.76
CA ARG A 249 16.38 19.04 -7.80
C ARG A 249 16.67 17.79 -6.97
N ILE A 250 17.19 16.73 -7.58
CA ILE A 250 17.55 15.48 -6.88
C ILE A 250 18.72 15.72 -5.93
N THR A 251 19.81 16.35 -6.41
CA THR A 251 21.00 16.58 -5.59
C THR A 251 20.75 17.51 -4.40
N ASN A 252 19.83 18.47 -4.54
CA ASN A 252 19.45 19.35 -3.43
C ASN A 252 18.67 18.64 -2.33
N GLN A 253 18.05 17.52 -2.63
CA GLN A 253 17.27 16.70 -1.67
C GLN A 253 18.06 15.52 -1.10
N LEU A 254 19.20 15.19 -1.70
CA LEU A 254 20.07 14.14 -1.19
C LEU A 254 20.83 14.62 0.05
N PRO A 255 21.10 13.73 1.00
CA PRO A 255 22.10 13.98 2.04
C PRO A 255 23.47 14.25 1.43
N SER A 256 24.41 14.72 2.27
CA SER A 256 25.81 14.84 1.84
C SER A 256 26.31 13.53 1.24
N LEU A 257 27.10 13.60 0.16
CA LEU A 257 27.69 12.40 -0.46
C LEU A 257 28.58 11.57 0.51
N ASN A 258 29.00 12.20 1.62
CA ASN A 258 29.74 11.54 2.70
C ASN A 258 28.81 10.92 3.77
N SER A 259 27.50 11.11 3.65
CA SER A 259 26.54 10.51 4.60
C SER A 259 26.46 9.00 4.40
N ILE A 260 26.29 8.29 5.51
CA ILE A 260 26.15 6.83 5.53
C ILE A 260 24.66 6.50 5.48
N LEU A 261 24.29 5.60 4.58
CA LEU A 261 22.93 5.12 4.43
C LEU A 261 22.70 3.82 5.21
N HIS A 262 21.53 3.73 5.80
CA HIS A 262 21.07 2.57 6.55
C HIS A 262 19.73 2.08 5.99
N PHE A 263 19.47 0.79 6.11
CA PHE A 263 18.10 0.30 5.92
C PHE A 263 17.19 0.91 6.98
N SER A 264 15.98 1.28 6.59
CA SER A 264 15.00 1.78 7.55
C SER A 264 14.70 0.72 8.61
N SER A 265 14.76 1.12 9.88
CA SER A 265 14.34 0.28 11.00
C SER A 265 12.84 0.38 11.27
N ASN A 266 12.15 1.30 10.60
CA ASN A 266 10.71 1.48 10.76
C ASN A 266 9.95 0.49 9.88
N PRO A 267 9.20 -0.48 10.44
CA PRO A 267 8.44 -1.45 9.66
C PRO A 267 7.42 -0.82 8.71
N LEU A 268 6.90 0.37 9.02
CA LEU A 268 5.99 1.09 8.13
C LEU A 268 6.63 1.47 6.79
N ASP A 269 7.94 1.74 6.81
CA ASP A 269 8.67 2.08 5.61
C ASP A 269 8.94 0.85 4.72
N LEU A 270 8.81 -0.36 5.29
CA LEU A 270 9.04 -1.64 4.61
C LEU A 270 7.76 -2.26 4.00
N PHE A 271 6.59 -1.68 4.28
CA PHE A 271 5.31 -2.23 3.78
C PHE A 271 5.04 -2.03 2.31
N GLN A 272 5.97 -1.50 1.61
CA GLN A 272 5.75 -1.14 0.25
C GLN A 272 6.24 -2.29 -0.64
N ASP A 273 5.31 -2.94 -1.32
CA ASP A 273 5.60 -3.94 -2.34
C ASP A 273 6.26 -3.25 -3.56
N ILE A 274 7.57 -2.98 -3.43
CA ILE A 274 8.36 -2.35 -4.49
C ILE A 274 8.94 -3.43 -5.40
N SER A 275 8.45 -3.44 -6.63
CA SER A 275 9.06 -4.20 -7.72
C SER A 275 10.27 -3.42 -8.27
N MET A 276 11.43 -3.60 -7.66
CA MET A 276 12.64 -2.87 -8.05
C MET A 276 13.24 -3.37 -9.35
N ASP A 277 13.74 -2.42 -10.13
CA ASP A 277 14.57 -2.69 -11.29
C ASP A 277 16.01 -3.13 -10.91
N SER A 278 16.84 -3.40 -11.91
CA SER A 278 18.22 -3.82 -11.69
C SER A 278 19.07 -2.78 -10.96
N SER A 279 18.82 -1.48 -11.20
CA SER A 279 19.54 -0.38 -10.56
C SER A 279 19.24 -0.31 -9.07
N GLY A 280 17.95 -0.45 -8.67
CA GLY A 280 17.54 -0.50 -7.27
C GLY A 280 18.20 -1.66 -6.51
N LYS A 281 18.20 -2.85 -7.11
CA LYS A 281 18.84 -4.03 -6.54
C LYS A 281 20.35 -3.84 -6.37
N LYS A 282 21.04 -3.26 -7.35
CA LYS A 282 22.48 -2.95 -7.28
C LYS A 282 22.80 -1.98 -6.15
N VAL A 283 22.04 -0.87 -6.03
CA VAL A 283 22.25 0.11 -4.96
C VAL A 283 22.02 -0.54 -3.60
N LEU A 284 20.86 -1.22 -3.39
CA LEU A 284 20.57 -1.87 -2.10
C LEU A 284 21.61 -2.91 -1.70
N SER A 285 22.18 -3.65 -2.65
CA SER A 285 23.24 -4.63 -2.35
C SER A 285 24.53 -3.99 -1.83
N ARG A 286 24.68 -2.67 -1.95
CA ARG A 286 25.86 -1.91 -1.48
C ARG A 286 25.59 -1.10 -0.21
N VAL A 287 24.35 -1.05 0.26
CA VAL A 287 24.00 -0.43 1.54
C VAL A 287 24.40 -1.40 2.66
N ASP A 288 25.50 -1.09 3.36
CA ASP A 288 26.09 -1.93 4.40
C ASP A 288 26.18 -1.25 5.76
N ASN A 289 25.50 -0.11 5.93
CA ASN A 289 25.52 0.75 7.12
C ASN A 289 26.90 1.36 7.46
N LYS A 290 27.85 1.32 6.52
CA LYS A 290 29.20 1.85 6.68
C LYS A 290 29.64 2.70 5.51
N SER A 291 29.25 2.30 4.30
CA SER A 291 29.64 2.97 3.07
C SER A 291 28.87 4.29 2.92
N SER A 292 29.60 5.31 2.53
CA SER A 292 29.04 6.61 2.16
C SER A 292 28.27 6.52 0.84
N ILE A 293 27.42 7.52 0.57
CA ILE A 293 26.71 7.63 -0.72
C ILE A 293 27.70 7.60 -1.89
N GLN A 294 28.82 8.32 -1.76
CA GLN A 294 29.86 8.35 -2.80
C GLN A 294 30.49 6.97 -3.06
N GLU A 295 30.77 6.22 -2.00
CA GLU A 295 31.32 4.86 -2.11
C GLU A 295 30.30 3.90 -2.72
N ILE A 296 29.02 4.01 -2.34
CA ILE A 296 27.93 3.22 -2.92
C ILE A 296 27.83 3.48 -4.42
N ILE A 297 27.81 4.77 -4.86
CA ILE A 297 27.77 5.14 -6.29
C ILE A 297 28.91 4.46 -7.04
N SER A 298 30.15 4.64 -6.54
CA SER A 298 31.35 4.07 -7.18
C SER A 298 31.32 2.54 -7.26
N ALA A 299 30.73 1.88 -6.25
CA ALA A 299 30.69 0.41 -6.17
C ALA A 299 29.57 -0.24 -6.98
N THR A 300 28.54 0.52 -7.43
CA THR A 300 27.41 -0.04 -8.19
C THR A 300 27.71 -0.32 -9.66
N GLY A 301 28.70 0.39 -10.23
CA GLY A 301 28.99 0.35 -11.68
C GLY A 301 27.85 0.92 -12.54
N LEU A 302 26.98 1.73 -11.95
CA LEU A 302 25.96 2.51 -12.66
C LEU A 302 26.56 3.85 -13.09
N GLU A 303 25.92 4.50 -14.10
CA GLU A 303 26.17 5.91 -14.35
C GLU A 303 25.78 6.74 -13.12
N ASP A 304 26.57 7.77 -12.78
CA ASP A 304 26.38 8.58 -11.57
C ASP A 304 24.95 9.14 -11.46
N ILE A 305 24.38 9.62 -12.57
CA ILE A 305 23.01 10.15 -12.60
C ILE A 305 21.99 9.07 -12.27
N GLU A 306 22.13 7.87 -12.81
CA GLU A 306 21.23 6.76 -12.54
C GLU A 306 21.36 6.27 -11.10
N ALA A 307 22.58 6.22 -10.57
CA ALA A 307 22.83 5.88 -9.17
C ALA A 307 22.21 6.92 -8.23
N LEU A 308 22.40 8.21 -8.47
CA LEU A 308 21.81 9.29 -7.66
C LEU A 308 20.29 9.27 -7.69
N LYS A 309 19.67 9.12 -8.88
CA LYS A 309 18.21 8.96 -9.01
C LYS A 309 17.69 7.77 -8.24
N THR A 310 18.42 6.65 -8.31
CA THR A 310 18.05 5.41 -7.62
C THR A 310 18.15 5.55 -6.10
N ILE A 311 19.24 6.13 -5.61
CA ILE A 311 19.43 6.42 -4.17
C ILE A 311 18.33 7.36 -3.69
N TYR A 312 18.04 8.43 -4.44
CA TYR A 312 16.97 9.36 -4.08
C TYR A 312 15.59 8.69 -4.07
N ALA A 313 15.29 7.80 -5.02
CA ALA A 313 14.06 7.03 -5.04
C ALA A 313 13.92 6.10 -3.82
N LEU A 314 15.01 5.46 -3.41
CA LEU A 314 15.05 4.61 -2.22
C LEU A 314 14.93 5.40 -0.92
N LEU A 315 15.51 6.59 -0.83
CA LEU A 315 15.33 7.52 0.28
C LEU A 315 13.89 8.05 0.32
N SER A 316 13.33 8.43 -0.83
CA SER A 316 11.95 8.93 -0.95
C SER A 316 10.92 7.88 -0.58
N THR A 317 11.18 6.59 -0.80
CA THR A 317 10.33 5.49 -0.36
C THR A 317 10.64 5.02 1.07
N ARG A 318 11.59 5.67 1.73
CA ARG A 318 12.07 5.34 3.08
C ARG A 318 12.57 3.90 3.24
N MET A 319 12.98 3.25 2.16
CA MET A 319 13.65 1.96 2.25
C MET A 319 15.05 2.07 2.86
N ILE A 320 15.71 3.18 2.56
CA ILE A 320 16.97 3.57 3.16
C ILE A 320 16.82 4.95 3.80
N VAL A 321 17.59 5.22 4.83
CA VAL A 321 17.58 6.46 5.59
C VAL A 321 19.00 6.92 5.89
N GLU A 322 19.21 8.22 6.06
CA GLU A 322 20.45 8.76 6.63
C GLU A 322 20.47 8.53 8.15
N LYS A 323 21.60 8.21 8.71
CA LYS A 323 21.76 8.10 10.17
C LYS A 323 21.73 9.48 10.79
N ASP A 324 20.78 9.72 11.68
CA ASP A 324 20.77 10.93 12.51
C ASP A 324 21.97 10.92 13.48
N LYS A 325 22.69 12.04 13.54
CA LYS A 325 23.87 12.22 14.40
C LYS A 325 23.59 12.09 15.92
N GLY A 326 22.42 11.66 16.33
CA GLY A 326 21.96 11.60 17.73
C GLY A 326 21.52 10.22 18.23
N GLU A 327 21.38 9.22 17.38
CA GLU A 327 21.01 7.87 17.83
C GLU A 327 22.25 6.98 17.93
N SER A 328 22.67 6.70 19.14
CA SER A 328 23.64 5.65 19.44
C SER A 328 23.04 4.30 19.01
N SER A 329 23.60 3.74 17.97
CA SER A 329 23.29 2.37 17.55
C SER A 329 23.94 1.40 18.52
N ASP A 330 23.21 1.01 19.56
CA ASP A 330 23.58 -0.19 20.29
C ASP A 330 22.98 -1.44 19.63
N ASP A 331 23.88 -2.24 19.11
CA ASP A 331 23.93 -3.71 19.09
C ASP A 331 22.89 -4.57 18.35
N ILE A 332 21.97 -4.06 17.52
CA ILE A 332 21.10 -4.96 16.75
C ILE A 332 21.61 -5.26 15.33
N THR A 333 22.58 -4.49 14.83
CA THR A 333 22.99 -4.54 13.41
C THR A 333 24.28 -5.33 13.12
N LYS A 334 25.03 -5.77 14.13
CA LYS A 334 26.31 -6.47 13.89
C LYS A 334 26.16 -7.94 13.50
N GLU A 335 25.04 -8.56 13.82
CA GLU A 335 24.80 -9.99 13.56
C GLU A 335 24.13 -10.26 12.20
N SER A 336 23.44 -9.25 11.63
CA SER A 336 22.63 -9.43 10.40
C SER A 336 23.39 -9.26 9.08
N MET A 337 24.67 -8.88 9.07
CA MET A 337 25.37 -8.50 7.83
C MET A 337 26.60 -9.32 7.47
N ARG A 338 26.88 -10.44 8.14
CA ARG A 338 28.10 -11.21 7.86
C ARG A 338 28.02 -12.15 6.67
N ASP A 339 26.84 -12.44 6.12
CA ASP A 339 26.72 -13.49 5.10
C ASP A 339 25.97 -13.02 3.84
N ILE A 340 26.65 -12.23 3.01
CA ILE A 340 26.24 -11.91 1.61
C ILE A 340 26.77 -12.99 0.64
N VAL A 341 26.89 -14.22 1.08
CA VAL A 341 27.20 -15.38 0.22
C VAL A 341 26.31 -16.51 0.67
N GLU A 342 25.41 -16.96 -0.20
CA GLU A 342 24.56 -18.16 -0.08
C GLU A 342 24.07 -18.49 1.34
N GLU A 343 23.12 -17.76 1.88
CA GLU A 343 22.61 -18.02 3.22
C GLU A 343 21.52 -19.08 3.24
N LYS A 344 21.82 -20.16 3.92
CA LYS A 344 20.83 -21.06 4.53
C LYS A 344 20.10 -20.25 5.61
N ILE A 345 18.77 -20.23 5.55
CA ILE A 345 17.92 -19.60 6.59
C ILE A 345 18.41 -20.06 7.98
N ASP A 346 18.57 -19.11 8.90
CA ASP A 346 18.82 -19.44 10.31
C ASP A 346 17.80 -20.50 10.78
N PRO A 347 18.23 -21.64 11.29
CA PRO A 347 17.34 -22.68 11.76
C PRO A 347 16.28 -22.19 12.75
N ALA A 348 16.64 -21.28 13.68
CA ALA A 348 15.73 -20.70 14.64
C ALA A 348 14.65 -19.82 13.95
N MET A 349 15.00 -19.10 12.91
CA MET A 349 14.05 -18.32 12.12
C MET A 349 13.15 -19.21 11.28
N ARG A 350 13.68 -20.27 10.66
CA ARG A 350 12.88 -21.28 9.97
C ARG A 350 11.84 -21.89 10.92
N ASP A 351 12.26 -22.32 12.08
CA ASP A 351 11.37 -22.91 13.11
C ASP A 351 10.31 -21.89 13.57
N SER A 352 10.68 -20.63 13.72
CA SER A 352 9.74 -19.55 14.06
C SER A 352 8.67 -19.34 12.99
N ILE A 353 9.06 -19.35 11.70
CA ILE A 353 8.13 -19.23 10.56
C ILE A 353 7.22 -20.47 10.50
N GLU A 354 7.78 -21.66 10.62
CA GLU A 354 7.03 -22.92 10.59
C GLU A 354 6.02 -22.99 11.75
N ASN A 355 6.44 -22.65 12.96
CA ASN A 355 5.57 -22.63 14.14
C ASN A 355 4.47 -21.57 13.99
N MET A 356 4.80 -20.36 13.58
CA MET A 356 3.77 -19.33 13.37
C MET A 356 2.82 -19.75 12.24
N HIS A 357 3.32 -20.27 11.12
CA HIS A 357 2.47 -20.71 10.01
C HIS A 357 1.54 -21.87 10.39
N SER A 358 1.96 -22.77 11.26
CA SER A 358 1.10 -23.86 11.75
C SER A 358 0.00 -23.41 12.71
N ARG A 359 0.12 -22.21 13.31
CA ARG A 359 -0.74 -21.76 14.41
C ARG A 359 -1.47 -20.45 14.18
N TYR A 360 -1.11 -19.63 13.17
CA TYR A 360 -1.64 -18.28 13.03
C TYR A 360 -3.17 -18.22 12.93
N ASN A 361 -3.80 -19.21 12.30
CA ASN A 361 -5.25 -19.31 12.22
C ASN A 361 -5.91 -19.64 13.58
N ASP A 362 -5.26 -20.48 14.39
CA ASP A 362 -5.77 -20.88 15.71
C ASP A 362 -5.62 -19.75 16.74
N LEU A 363 -4.61 -18.92 16.58
CA LEU A 363 -4.35 -17.78 17.47
C LEU A 363 -5.41 -16.68 17.34
N GLY A 364 -6.07 -16.56 16.20
CA GLY A 364 -6.97 -15.45 15.90
C GLY A 364 -6.25 -14.10 15.81
N TYR A 365 -6.98 -13.02 15.59
CA TYR A 365 -6.38 -11.71 15.37
C TYR A 365 -5.65 -11.15 16.61
N TYR A 366 -6.16 -11.34 17.80
CA TYR A 366 -5.47 -10.92 19.02
C TYR A 366 -4.22 -11.77 19.28
N GLY A 367 -4.33 -13.08 19.12
CA GLY A 367 -3.25 -14.00 19.39
C GLY A 367 -2.11 -13.93 18.36
N VAL A 368 -2.39 -13.67 17.08
CA VAL A 368 -1.33 -13.51 16.08
C VAL A 368 -0.50 -12.24 16.30
N LEU A 369 -1.12 -11.19 16.87
CA LEU A 369 -0.44 -9.99 17.31
C LEU A 369 0.19 -10.11 18.71
N GLY A 370 -0.15 -11.18 19.48
CA GLY A 370 0.34 -11.37 20.82
C GLY A 370 -0.21 -10.38 21.84
N VAL A 371 -1.46 -9.90 21.64
CA VAL A 371 -2.14 -8.97 22.54
C VAL A 371 -3.40 -9.58 23.13
N ASP A 372 -3.85 -9.00 24.25
CA ASP A 372 -5.11 -9.36 24.89
C ASP A 372 -6.32 -8.78 24.13
N ASP A 373 -7.51 -9.37 24.30
CA ASP A 373 -8.75 -8.88 23.68
C ASP A 373 -9.20 -7.53 24.22
N SER A 374 -8.70 -7.13 25.39
CA SER A 374 -8.88 -5.82 26.00
C SER A 374 -7.87 -4.76 25.52
N ALA A 375 -6.89 -5.12 24.71
CA ALA A 375 -5.80 -4.25 24.30
C ALA A 375 -6.30 -2.94 23.66
N SER A 376 -5.65 -1.84 24.01
CA SER A 376 -5.87 -0.52 23.44
C SER A 376 -5.40 -0.45 21.96
N GLN A 377 -5.85 0.57 21.24
CA GLN A 377 -5.40 0.78 19.86
C GLN A 377 -3.89 0.99 19.75
N ASP A 378 -3.28 1.65 20.74
CA ASP A 378 -1.83 1.89 20.77
C ASP A 378 -1.06 0.59 21.02
N GLU A 379 -1.56 -0.31 21.86
CA GLU A 379 -0.98 -1.62 22.10
C GLU A 379 -1.10 -2.53 20.87
N ILE A 380 -2.26 -2.56 20.22
CA ILE A 380 -2.46 -3.28 18.95
C ILE A 380 -1.49 -2.79 17.89
N LYS A 381 -1.31 -1.46 17.78
CA LYS A 381 -0.40 -0.84 16.83
C LYS A 381 1.05 -1.23 17.11
N LYS A 382 1.49 -1.19 18.37
CA LYS A 382 2.84 -1.58 18.78
C LYS A 382 3.10 -3.06 18.48
N ALA A 383 2.15 -3.93 18.84
CA ALA A 383 2.25 -5.36 18.62
C ALA A 383 2.31 -5.72 17.13
N TYR A 384 1.52 -5.02 16.31
CA TYR A 384 1.59 -5.17 14.87
C TYR A 384 2.99 -4.85 14.33
N TYR A 385 3.63 -3.77 14.81
CA TYR A 385 4.97 -3.41 14.38
C TYR A 385 6.01 -4.46 14.74
N GLU A 386 5.92 -5.05 15.93
CA GLU A 386 6.83 -6.12 16.34
C GLU A 386 6.62 -7.39 15.50
N ALA A 387 5.37 -7.77 15.25
CA ALA A 387 5.05 -8.91 14.42
C ALA A 387 5.49 -8.70 12.96
N ALA A 388 5.24 -7.51 12.42
CA ALA A 388 5.65 -7.14 11.07
C ALA A 388 7.19 -7.15 10.92
N LYS A 389 7.91 -6.56 11.87
CA LYS A 389 9.39 -6.60 11.89
C LYS A 389 9.93 -8.02 11.86
N LYS A 390 9.21 -8.98 12.45
CA LYS A 390 9.65 -10.38 12.50
C LYS A 390 9.29 -11.19 11.26
N PHE A 391 8.11 -10.96 10.67
CA PHE A 391 7.54 -11.83 9.63
C PHE A 391 7.32 -11.14 8.27
N HIS A 392 7.85 -9.93 8.06
CA HIS A 392 7.70 -9.26 6.76
C HIS A 392 8.49 -10.00 5.68
N PRO A 393 7.86 -10.36 4.54
CA PRO A 393 8.54 -11.10 3.48
C PRO A 393 9.78 -10.38 2.93
N ASP A 394 9.76 -9.05 2.88
CA ASP A 394 10.86 -8.27 2.32
C ASP A 394 12.08 -8.18 3.26
N ILE A 395 11.90 -8.33 4.58
CA ILE A 395 13.04 -8.48 5.50
C ILE A 395 13.79 -9.78 5.21
N HIS A 396 13.05 -10.77 4.72
CA HIS A 396 13.55 -12.10 4.39
C HIS A 396 13.72 -12.33 2.89
N PHE A 397 13.91 -11.26 2.09
CA PHE A 397 14.00 -11.31 0.61
C PHE A 397 15.11 -12.23 0.09
N ARG A 398 16.15 -12.52 0.92
CA ARG A 398 17.26 -13.41 0.61
C ARG A 398 16.92 -14.91 0.69
N ILE A 399 15.82 -15.25 1.32
CA ILE A 399 15.35 -16.64 1.40
C ILE A 399 15.04 -17.12 -0.03
N GLN A 400 15.76 -18.10 -0.50
CA GLN A 400 15.56 -18.71 -1.83
C GLN A 400 14.49 -19.82 -1.81
N ASP A 401 14.13 -20.30 -0.63
CA ASP A 401 13.11 -21.35 -0.43
C ASP A 401 11.70 -20.78 -0.63
N ASP A 402 11.12 -21.06 -1.78
CA ASP A 402 9.78 -20.58 -2.14
C ASP A 402 8.68 -21.08 -1.18
N SER A 403 8.87 -22.24 -0.54
CA SER A 403 7.94 -22.74 0.47
C SER A 403 7.92 -21.82 1.70
N ILE A 404 9.08 -21.37 2.15
CA ILE A 404 9.21 -20.46 3.30
C ILE A 404 8.71 -19.05 2.92
N LYS A 405 9.00 -18.56 1.71
CA LYS A 405 8.46 -17.29 1.22
C LYS A 405 6.93 -17.29 1.21
N ASN A 406 6.32 -18.37 0.74
CA ASN A 406 4.87 -18.50 0.75
C ASN A 406 4.29 -18.50 2.17
N LYS A 407 4.93 -19.22 3.11
CA LYS A 407 4.53 -19.22 4.52
C LYS A 407 4.64 -17.83 5.15
N LEU A 408 5.71 -17.10 4.88
CA LEU A 408 5.88 -15.71 5.32
C LEU A 408 4.78 -14.80 4.77
N ASN A 409 4.46 -14.91 3.48
CA ASN A 409 3.38 -14.15 2.86
C ASN A 409 2.02 -14.43 3.53
N HIS A 410 1.73 -15.70 3.85
CA HIS A 410 0.48 -16.06 4.54
C HIS A 410 0.42 -15.47 5.94
N ILE A 411 1.49 -15.64 6.73
CA ILE A 411 1.59 -15.09 8.09
C ILE A 411 1.42 -13.58 8.06
N PHE A 412 2.14 -12.91 7.17
CA PHE A 412 2.15 -11.45 7.10
C PHE A 412 0.80 -10.89 6.62
N THR A 413 0.15 -11.55 5.66
CA THR A 413 -1.21 -11.18 5.23
C THR A 413 -2.18 -11.25 6.41
N TYR A 414 -2.12 -12.32 7.22
CA TYR A 414 -2.99 -12.50 8.38
C TYR A 414 -2.71 -11.49 9.50
N ILE A 415 -1.45 -11.17 9.77
CA ILE A 415 -1.02 -10.11 10.70
C ILE A 415 -1.59 -8.76 10.25
N SER A 416 -1.54 -8.45 8.96
CA SER A 416 -2.07 -7.20 8.39
C SER A 416 -3.60 -7.13 8.47
N GLU A 417 -4.29 -8.22 8.19
CA GLU A 417 -5.75 -8.33 8.37
C GLU A 417 -6.16 -8.15 9.83
N ALA A 418 -5.42 -8.77 10.77
CA ALA A 418 -5.63 -8.61 12.20
C ALA A 418 -5.52 -7.14 12.62
N TYR A 419 -4.49 -6.45 12.18
CA TYR A 419 -4.29 -5.03 12.46
C TYR A 419 -5.42 -4.16 11.90
N ILE A 420 -5.77 -4.32 10.62
CA ILE A 420 -6.84 -3.56 9.96
C ILE A 420 -8.18 -3.76 10.69
N THR A 421 -8.48 -5.00 11.05
CA THR A 421 -9.74 -5.34 11.73
C THR A 421 -9.79 -4.77 13.14
N LEU A 422 -8.73 -4.95 13.93
CA LEU A 422 -8.70 -4.58 15.34
C LEU A 422 -8.52 -3.08 15.57
N THR A 423 -7.92 -2.35 14.62
CA THR A 423 -7.80 -0.89 14.71
C THR A 423 -9.04 -0.14 14.23
N ASN A 424 -9.92 -0.78 13.46
CA ASN A 424 -11.22 -0.23 13.09
C ASN A 424 -12.26 -0.55 14.17
N PRO A 425 -12.82 0.45 14.90
CA PRO A 425 -13.73 0.17 16.02
C PRO A 425 -15.01 -0.59 15.63
N GLN A 426 -15.49 -0.43 14.39
CA GLN A 426 -16.68 -1.13 13.91
C GLN A 426 -16.37 -2.59 13.57
N GLU A 427 -15.26 -2.83 12.86
CA GLU A 427 -14.83 -4.18 12.49
C GLU A 427 -14.36 -4.97 13.73
N ARG A 428 -13.66 -4.32 14.67
CA ARG A 428 -13.29 -4.92 15.94
C ARG A 428 -14.53 -5.38 16.72
N ARG A 429 -15.57 -4.53 16.84
CA ARG A 429 -16.82 -4.92 17.51
C ARG A 429 -17.52 -6.10 16.84
N LYS A 430 -17.46 -6.20 15.51
CA LYS A 430 -17.99 -7.36 14.78
C LYS A 430 -17.18 -8.61 15.10
N TYR A 431 -15.87 -8.49 15.09
CA TYR A 431 -14.96 -9.57 15.42
C TYR A 431 -15.13 -10.03 16.88
N ASP A 432 -15.22 -9.11 17.85
CA ASP A 432 -15.45 -9.41 19.27
C ASP A 432 -16.79 -10.10 19.49
N LYS A 433 -17.86 -9.68 18.79
CA LYS A 433 -19.15 -10.39 18.82
C LYS A 433 -19.04 -11.82 18.29
N LEU A 434 -18.19 -12.05 17.28
CA LEU A 434 -17.92 -13.41 16.80
C LEU A 434 -17.20 -14.25 17.84
N LEU A 435 -16.28 -13.65 18.62
CA LEU A 435 -15.58 -14.31 19.71
C LEU A 435 -16.47 -14.56 20.93
N THR A 436 -17.35 -13.61 21.27
CA THR A 436 -18.23 -13.71 22.46
C THR A 436 -19.49 -14.52 22.22
N SER A 437 -19.87 -14.79 20.97
CA SER A 437 -20.98 -15.69 20.62
C SER A 437 -20.66 -17.17 20.86
N LYS A 438 -19.84 -17.49 21.88
CA LYS A 438 -19.58 -18.86 22.33
C LYS A 438 -20.82 -19.43 22.95
N PRO A 439 -21.38 -20.52 22.42
CA PRO A 439 -22.38 -21.28 23.16
C PRO A 439 -21.69 -21.97 24.33
N THR A 440 -22.15 -21.69 25.55
CA THR A 440 -21.89 -22.46 26.74
C THR A 440 -22.59 -23.81 26.58
N ASN A 441 -21.94 -24.79 25.97
CA ASN A 441 -22.10 -26.24 26.27
C ASN A 441 -21.24 -27.08 25.31
N THR A 442 -20.30 -27.80 25.84
CA THR A 442 -19.70 -29.12 25.54
C THR A 442 -19.71 -29.71 24.11
N ALA A 443 -20.08 -29.00 23.05
CA ALA A 443 -19.78 -29.40 21.67
C ALA A 443 -18.30 -29.11 21.38
N SER A 444 -17.57 -30.09 20.83
CA SER A 444 -16.17 -29.88 20.45
C SER A 444 -16.09 -28.74 19.43
N LYS A 445 -14.96 -28.01 19.38
CA LYS A 445 -14.71 -26.99 18.32
C LYS A 445 -15.02 -27.55 16.92
N GLN A 446 -14.74 -28.82 16.69
CA GLN A 446 -14.99 -29.54 15.45
C GLN A 446 -16.49 -29.72 15.16
N ASP A 447 -17.32 -29.99 16.17
CA ASP A 447 -18.78 -30.11 15.96
C ASP A 447 -19.40 -28.76 15.62
N MET A 448 -18.90 -27.69 16.24
CA MET A 448 -19.31 -26.31 15.90
C MET A 448 -18.88 -25.92 14.50
N ALA A 449 -17.64 -26.24 14.08
CA ALA A 449 -17.15 -26.02 12.74
C ALA A 449 -18.03 -26.73 11.71
N LYS A 450 -18.34 -28.00 11.95
CA LYS A 450 -19.23 -28.80 11.09
C LYS A 450 -20.63 -28.19 11.00
N THR A 451 -21.17 -27.73 12.12
CA THR A 451 -22.49 -27.08 12.14
C THR A 451 -22.49 -25.80 11.29
N LYS A 452 -21.47 -24.95 11.43
CA LYS A 452 -21.32 -23.73 10.61
C LYS A 452 -21.15 -24.04 9.13
N PHE A 453 -20.39 -25.07 8.82
CA PHE A 453 -20.19 -25.52 7.45
C PHE A 453 -21.51 -26.01 6.81
N GLU A 454 -22.29 -26.84 7.49
CA GLU A 454 -23.58 -27.32 6.98
C GLU A 454 -24.60 -26.17 6.82
N GLN A 455 -24.62 -25.20 7.75
CA GLN A 455 -25.42 -23.98 7.60
C GLN A 455 -24.99 -23.17 6.36
N GLY A 456 -23.66 -23.01 6.17
CA GLY A 456 -23.09 -22.35 4.98
C GLY A 456 -23.49 -23.05 3.67
N LYS A 457 -23.44 -24.39 3.63
CA LYS A 457 -23.88 -25.18 2.48
C LYS A 457 -25.38 -24.99 2.18
N LEU A 458 -26.20 -24.86 3.21
CA LEU A 458 -27.63 -24.59 3.05
C LEU A 458 -27.88 -23.23 2.41
N LEU A 459 -27.15 -22.19 2.84
CA LEU A 459 -27.24 -20.85 2.26
C LEU A 459 -26.69 -20.82 0.83
N PHE A 460 -25.59 -21.51 0.59
CA PHE A 460 -25.01 -21.65 -0.76
C PHE A 460 -26.02 -22.28 -1.74
N LYS A 461 -26.72 -23.36 -1.33
CA LYS A 461 -27.81 -23.96 -2.13
C LYS A 461 -28.98 -23.02 -2.37
N LYS A 462 -29.22 -22.06 -1.49
CA LYS A 462 -30.24 -21.01 -1.62
C LYS A 462 -29.75 -19.79 -2.40
N ASN A 463 -28.59 -19.87 -3.04
CA ASN A 463 -27.91 -18.78 -3.76
C ASN A 463 -27.61 -17.53 -2.90
N LYS A 464 -27.58 -17.66 -1.55
CA LYS A 464 -27.18 -16.61 -0.63
C LYS A 464 -25.67 -16.71 -0.38
N TYR A 465 -24.88 -16.35 -1.40
CA TYR A 465 -23.45 -16.61 -1.40
C TYR A 465 -22.68 -15.75 -0.41
N ALA A 466 -23.02 -14.46 -0.27
CA ALA A 466 -22.40 -13.57 0.70
C ALA A 466 -22.58 -14.05 2.15
N ASP A 467 -23.79 -14.52 2.51
CA ASP A 467 -24.05 -15.09 3.83
C ASP A 467 -23.31 -16.42 4.03
N ALA A 468 -23.21 -17.23 2.96
CA ALA A 468 -22.48 -18.50 2.99
C ALA A 468 -20.96 -18.27 3.20
N VAL A 469 -20.37 -17.25 2.57
CA VAL A 469 -18.96 -16.85 2.78
C VAL A 469 -18.68 -16.62 4.26
N LEU A 470 -19.57 -15.92 4.98
CA LEU A 470 -19.40 -15.65 6.42
C LEU A 470 -19.40 -16.95 7.25
N LEU A 471 -20.31 -17.87 6.95
CA LEU A 471 -20.42 -19.14 7.69
C LEU A 471 -19.25 -20.08 7.37
N PHE A 472 -18.78 -20.13 6.13
CA PHE A 472 -17.59 -20.89 5.77
C PHE A 472 -16.33 -20.33 6.41
N LYS A 473 -16.17 -18.99 6.50
CA LYS A 473 -15.09 -18.36 7.27
C LYS A 473 -15.14 -18.76 8.75
N GLN A 474 -16.35 -18.81 9.36
CA GLN A 474 -16.51 -19.26 10.74
C GLN A 474 -16.14 -20.75 10.91
N ALA A 475 -16.51 -21.60 9.96
CA ALA A 475 -16.14 -23.01 9.98
C ALA A 475 -14.61 -23.20 9.88
N ILE A 476 -13.95 -22.48 8.96
CA ILE A 476 -12.49 -22.47 8.80
C ILE A 476 -11.81 -21.96 10.08
N TYR A 477 -12.34 -20.91 10.71
CA TYR A 477 -11.83 -20.37 11.97
C TYR A 477 -11.87 -21.41 13.10
N LEU A 478 -12.92 -22.23 13.16
CA LEU A 478 -13.09 -23.26 14.17
C LEU A 478 -12.26 -24.53 13.88
N ASP A 479 -12.08 -24.89 12.61
CA ASP A 479 -11.26 -26.02 12.15
C ASP A 479 -10.74 -25.76 10.74
N SER A 480 -9.50 -25.26 10.64
CA SER A 480 -8.84 -24.98 9.35
C SER A 480 -8.28 -26.23 8.66
N SER A 481 -8.32 -27.39 9.29
CA SER A 481 -7.75 -28.63 8.76
C SER A 481 -8.62 -29.32 7.69
N LYS A 482 -9.83 -28.85 7.46
CA LYS A 482 -10.80 -29.45 6.56
C LYS A 482 -10.76 -28.80 5.17
N ALA A 483 -10.26 -29.52 4.19
CA ALA A 483 -10.15 -29.03 2.80
C ALA A 483 -11.51 -28.57 2.23
N ASP A 484 -12.58 -29.31 2.52
CA ASP A 484 -13.94 -28.96 2.11
C ASP A 484 -14.39 -27.56 2.57
N TYR A 485 -13.95 -27.10 3.75
CA TYR A 485 -14.35 -25.79 4.25
C TYR A 485 -13.75 -24.66 3.40
N HIS A 486 -12.47 -24.79 3.05
CA HIS A 486 -11.77 -23.89 2.15
C HIS A 486 -12.33 -23.95 0.71
N TYR A 487 -12.64 -25.15 0.25
CA TYR A 487 -13.23 -25.37 -1.08
C TYR A 487 -14.58 -24.66 -1.22
N TYR A 488 -15.53 -24.91 -0.31
CA TYR A 488 -16.85 -24.25 -0.36
C TYR A 488 -16.78 -22.76 -0.11
N HIS A 489 -15.83 -22.30 0.70
CA HIS A 489 -15.53 -20.86 0.84
C HIS A 489 -15.10 -20.27 -0.50
N GLY A 490 -14.17 -20.92 -1.19
CA GLY A 490 -13.71 -20.50 -2.51
C GLY A 490 -14.83 -20.51 -3.55
N LEU A 491 -15.70 -21.53 -3.55
CA LEU A 491 -16.87 -21.58 -4.43
C LEU A 491 -17.84 -20.42 -4.16
N ALA A 492 -18.09 -20.08 -2.91
CA ALA A 492 -18.97 -18.97 -2.56
C ALA A 492 -18.39 -17.62 -3.00
N LEU A 493 -17.09 -17.39 -2.79
CA LEU A 493 -16.38 -16.22 -3.29
C LEU A 493 -16.40 -16.15 -4.83
N PHE A 494 -16.26 -17.28 -5.50
CA PHE A 494 -16.33 -17.35 -6.97
C PHE A 494 -17.71 -16.90 -7.48
N LYS A 495 -18.80 -17.30 -6.81
CA LYS A 495 -20.17 -16.87 -7.13
C LYS A 495 -20.42 -15.39 -6.86
N GLU A 496 -19.70 -14.79 -5.89
CA GLU A 496 -19.70 -13.33 -5.63
C GLU A 496 -18.75 -12.56 -6.57
N ALA A 497 -18.16 -13.23 -7.58
CA ALA A 497 -17.17 -12.66 -8.49
C ALA A 497 -15.87 -12.18 -7.79
N GLU A 498 -15.61 -12.60 -6.55
CA GLU A 498 -14.37 -12.34 -5.84
C GLU A 498 -13.28 -13.38 -6.23
N TYR A 499 -12.91 -13.39 -7.49
CA TYR A 499 -12.06 -14.44 -8.09
C TYR A 499 -10.70 -14.61 -7.42
N ARG A 500 -10.10 -13.52 -6.91
CA ARG A 500 -8.81 -13.60 -6.21
C ARG A 500 -8.94 -14.24 -4.82
N GLY A 501 -10.00 -13.92 -4.09
CA GLY A 501 -10.31 -14.59 -2.83
C GLY A 501 -10.63 -16.05 -3.06
N ALA A 502 -11.40 -16.34 -4.12
CA ALA A 502 -11.75 -17.69 -4.52
C ALA A 502 -10.52 -18.54 -4.86
N SER A 503 -9.57 -18.02 -5.67
CA SER A 503 -8.36 -18.78 -6.01
C SER A 503 -7.53 -19.13 -4.78
N LYS A 504 -7.32 -18.17 -3.86
CA LYS A 504 -6.60 -18.44 -2.62
C LYS A 504 -7.27 -19.50 -1.76
N ALA A 505 -8.59 -19.41 -1.59
CA ALA A 505 -9.33 -20.38 -0.80
C ALA A 505 -9.26 -21.80 -1.40
N ILE A 506 -9.36 -21.92 -2.74
CA ILE A 506 -9.23 -23.21 -3.42
C ILE A 506 -7.77 -23.73 -3.36
N GLU A 507 -6.77 -22.84 -3.44
CA GLU A 507 -5.36 -23.21 -3.29
C GLU A 507 -5.11 -23.81 -1.89
N GLU A 508 -5.72 -23.25 -0.83
CA GLU A 508 -5.65 -23.85 0.51
C GLU A 508 -6.33 -25.21 0.58
N ALA A 509 -7.46 -25.40 -0.09
CA ALA A 509 -8.06 -26.72 -0.19
C ALA A 509 -7.15 -27.74 -0.90
N ILE A 510 -6.47 -27.33 -1.97
CA ILE A 510 -5.51 -28.16 -2.70
C ILE A 510 -4.27 -28.45 -1.83
N ASN A 511 -3.80 -27.50 -1.04
CA ASN A 511 -2.67 -27.71 -0.12
C ASN A 511 -3.00 -28.81 0.92
N LEU A 512 -4.24 -28.85 1.39
CA LEU A 512 -4.72 -29.88 2.32
C LEU A 512 -4.98 -31.23 1.64
N GLU A 513 -5.48 -31.21 0.39
CA GLU A 513 -5.77 -32.41 -0.41
C GLU A 513 -5.19 -32.27 -1.84
N PRO A 514 -3.87 -32.49 -2.03
CA PRO A 514 -3.18 -32.19 -3.30
C PRO A 514 -3.60 -33.02 -4.52
N PHE A 515 -4.27 -34.14 -4.28
CA PHE A 515 -4.72 -35.08 -5.32
C PHE A 515 -6.26 -35.08 -5.49
N ASN A 516 -6.94 -34.02 -5.04
CA ASN A 516 -8.36 -33.86 -5.27
C ASN A 516 -8.59 -33.18 -6.64
N ALA A 517 -9.03 -33.98 -7.62
CA ALA A 517 -9.22 -33.52 -8.99
C ALA A 517 -10.28 -32.41 -9.11
N ASP A 518 -11.32 -32.43 -8.27
CA ASP A 518 -12.38 -31.42 -8.28
C ASP A 518 -11.87 -30.05 -7.83
N TYR A 519 -11.02 -30.00 -6.80
CA TYR A 519 -10.41 -28.76 -6.33
C TYR A 519 -9.47 -28.17 -7.39
N ILE A 520 -8.65 -29.02 -8.01
CA ILE A 520 -7.72 -28.63 -9.07
C ILE A 520 -8.49 -28.10 -10.29
N ALA A 521 -9.56 -28.79 -10.70
CA ALA A 521 -10.40 -28.37 -11.82
C ALA A 521 -11.12 -27.04 -11.54
N GLU A 522 -11.61 -26.84 -10.30
CA GLU A 522 -12.25 -25.58 -9.91
C GLU A 522 -11.28 -24.41 -9.95
N LEU A 523 -10.05 -24.60 -9.48
CA LEU A 523 -9.00 -23.57 -9.60
C LEU A 523 -8.72 -23.24 -11.09
N GLY A 524 -8.75 -24.26 -11.95
CA GLY A 524 -8.68 -24.07 -13.40
C GLY A 524 -9.83 -23.23 -13.95
N CYS A 525 -11.07 -23.44 -13.47
CA CYS A 525 -12.22 -22.61 -13.83
C CYS A 525 -12.05 -21.16 -13.39
N ILE A 526 -11.57 -20.93 -12.17
CA ILE A 526 -11.32 -19.59 -11.65
C ILE A 526 -10.26 -18.87 -12.49
N PHE A 527 -9.17 -19.54 -12.85
CA PHE A 527 -8.14 -18.96 -13.71
C PHE A 527 -8.61 -18.73 -15.14
N LEU A 528 -9.53 -19.53 -15.63
CA LEU A 528 -10.16 -19.31 -16.94
C LEU A 528 -11.00 -18.01 -16.92
N GLU A 529 -11.81 -17.80 -15.90
CA GLU A 529 -12.59 -16.55 -15.71
C GLU A 529 -11.68 -15.32 -15.50
N LEU A 530 -10.51 -15.50 -14.90
CA LEU A 530 -9.48 -14.46 -14.78
C LEU A 530 -8.69 -14.23 -16.08
N GLY A 531 -8.94 -15.00 -17.15
CA GLY A 531 -8.24 -14.91 -18.43
C GLY A 531 -6.84 -15.56 -18.46
N PHE A 532 -6.46 -16.31 -17.41
CA PHE A 532 -5.18 -17.02 -17.37
C PHE A 532 -5.23 -18.39 -18.07
N ILE A 533 -5.49 -18.37 -19.38
CA ILE A 533 -5.77 -19.56 -20.19
C ILE A 533 -4.68 -20.63 -20.04
N THR A 534 -3.40 -20.25 -20.11
CA THR A 534 -2.29 -21.21 -19.99
C THR A 534 -2.25 -21.90 -18.63
N ARG A 535 -2.51 -21.14 -17.54
CA ARG A 535 -2.58 -21.71 -16.18
C ARG A 535 -3.81 -22.60 -16.01
N ALA A 536 -4.96 -22.16 -16.52
CA ALA A 536 -6.19 -22.93 -16.49
C ALA A 536 -6.00 -24.27 -17.23
N ASN A 537 -5.39 -24.27 -18.43
CA ASN A 537 -5.12 -25.48 -19.19
C ASN A 537 -4.22 -26.46 -18.42
N ALA A 538 -3.13 -25.97 -17.82
CA ALA A 538 -2.23 -26.79 -17.02
C ALA A 538 -2.92 -27.43 -15.79
N LEU A 539 -3.87 -26.71 -15.17
CA LEU A 539 -4.65 -27.24 -14.05
C LEU A 539 -5.68 -28.28 -14.50
N PHE A 540 -6.36 -28.06 -15.63
CA PHE A 540 -7.26 -29.06 -16.18
C PHE A 540 -6.51 -30.34 -16.59
N ASP A 541 -5.33 -30.20 -17.21
CA ASP A 541 -4.47 -31.35 -17.52
C ASP A 541 -4.04 -32.10 -16.25
N LYS A 542 -3.69 -31.35 -15.18
CA LYS A 542 -3.37 -31.92 -13.88
C LYS A 542 -4.56 -32.66 -13.27
N ALA A 543 -5.75 -32.06 -13.31
CA ALA A 543 -6.97 -32.67 -12.79
C ALA A 543 -7.31 -33.97 -13.54
N LEU A 544 -7.17 -33.99 -14.87
CA LEU A 544 -7.41 -35.21 -15.71
C LEU A 544 -6.35 -36.29 -15.51
N LYS A 545 -5.11 -35.91 -15.11
CA LYS A 545 -4.10 -36.91 -14.70
C LYS A 545 -4.45 -37.57 -13.36
N VAL A 546 -5.12 -36.84 -12.48
CA VAL A 546 -5.57 -37.36 -11.17
C VAL A 546 -6.87 -38.18 -11.35
N SER A 547 -7.83 -37.65 -12.10
CA SER A 547 -9.11 -38.32 -12.42
C SER A 547 -9.44 -38.10 -13.90
N PRO A 548 -9.21 -39.11 -14.73
CA PRO A 548 -9.42 -39.01 -16.19
C PRO A 548 -10.86 -38.73 -16.61
N ASP A 549 -11.83 -38.97 -15.75
CA ASP A 549 -13.26 -38.76 -15.95
C ASP A 549 -13.80 -37.45 -15.34
N ASN A 550 -12.92 -36.56 -14.86
CA ASN A 550 -13.35 -35.30 -14.26
C ASN A 550 -14.07 -34.40 -15.27
N ALA A 551 -15.40 -34.31 -15.13
CA ALA A 551 -16.28 -33.60 -16.05
C ALA A 551 -15.94 -32.08 -16.12
N LYS A 552 -15.61 -31.45 -15.01
CA LYS A 552 -15.25 -30.03 -14.97
C LYS A 552 -13.99 -29.72 -15.78
N ALA A 553 -12.97 -30.54 -15.61
CA ALA A 553 -11.73 -30.37 -16.35
C ALA A 553 -11.93 -30.58 -17.86
N PHE A 554 -12.73 -31.56 -18.25
CA PHE A 554 -13.12 -31.77 -19.65
C PHE A 554 -13.87 -30.56 -20.23
N GLU A 555 -14.87 -30.05 -19.52
CA GLU A 555 -15.61 -28.87 -19.97
C GLU A 555 -14.72 -27.63 -20.04
N GLY A 556 -13.83 -27.45 -19.07
CA GLY A 556 -12.86 -26.36 -19.05
C GLY A 556 -11.92 -26.39 -20.25
N MET A 557 -11.36 -27.55 -20.56
CA MET A 557 -10.53 -27.74 -21.78
C MET A 557 -11.30 -27.52 -23.08
N LYS A 558 -12.57 -27.95 -23.14
CA LYS A 558 -13.42 -27.71 -24.29
C LYS A 558 -13.72 -26.21 -24.48
N LYS A 559 -13.88 -25.47 -23.41
CA LYS A 559 -14.01 -23.99 -23.44
C LYS A 559 -12.73 -23.34 -23.98
N ILE A 560 -11.56 -23.77 -23.52
CA ILE A 560 -10.26 -23.22 -23.98
C ILE A 560 -10.07 -23.49 -25.50
N LYS A 561 -10.46 -24.65 -26.02
CA LYS A 561 -10.33 -24.96 -27.45
C LYS A 561 -11.27 -24.13 -28.35
N LYS A 562 -12.26 -23.44 -27.79
CA LYS A 562 -13.19 -22.59 -28.54
C LYS A 562 -12.72 -21.11 -28.57
N PHE A 563 -11.71 -20.79 -27.80
CA PHE A 563 -11.00 -19.51 -27.84
C PHE A 563 -9.74 -19.61 -28.71
#